data_64feff8c40235ddde476d6aab90923ab
#
_entry.id   64feff8c40235ddde476d6aab90923ab
#
_cell.length_a   1.000
_cell.length_b   1.000
_cell.length_c   1.000
_cell.angle_alpha   90.00
_cell.angle_beta   90.00
_cell.angle_gamma   90.00
#
_symmetry.space_group_name_H-M   'P 1'
#
loop_
_entity.id
_entity.type
_entity.pdbx_description
1 polymer ?
#
loop_
_entity_poly.entity_id
_entity_poly.type
_entity_poly.pdbx_seq_one_letter_code
_entity_poly.pdbx_strand_id
1 'polypeptide(L)'
;MKIGLVLEGGGMRGLYTAGVLDVMMDHCFMPDVVCGTSAGVTFGVNLLSQQRGRVLRYNCRFAGDKRYISLHSWLTTGNMINRDFAYDLLPRELDPFDENTFEQSQAEFYA
;
A
#
# COMPACT_ATOMS: atom_id res chain seq x y z
N MET A 1 27.06 3.63 -1.95
CA MET A 1 26.21 2.78 -2.80
C MET A 1 24.76 3.12 -2.51
N LYS A 2 23.97 3.36 -3.54
CA LYS A 2 22.52 3.58 -3.40
C LYS A 2 21.76 2.27 -3.67
N ILE A 3 20.76 2.01 -2.88
CA ILE A 3 19.92 0.81 -2.99
C ILE A 3 18.53 1.22 -3.47
N GLY A 4 18.10 0.66 -4.60
CA GLY A 4 16.76 0.83 -5.14
C GLY A 4 15.89 -0.40 -4.91
N LEU A 5 14.64 -0.20 -4.54
CA LEU A 5 13.61 -1.22 -4.41
C LEU A 5 12.54 -1.01 -5.47
N VAL A 6 12.30 -2.02 -6.29
CA VAL A 6 11.24 -2.00 -7.31
C VAL A 6 10.11 -2.94 -6.90
N LEU A 7 8.90 -2.41 -6.85
CA LEU A 7 7.69 -3.12 -6.42
C LEU A 7 6.74 -3.28 -7.60
N GLU A 8 6.56 -4.50 -8.06
CA GLU A 8 5.64 -4.79 -9.17
C GLU A 8 4.17 -4.70 -8.76
N GLY A 9 3.30 -4.51 -9.75
CA GLY A 9 1.87 -4.66 -9.60
C GLY A 9 1.44 -6.13 -9.49
N GLY A 10 0.20 -6.38 -9.13
CA GLY A 10 -0.33 -7.75 -9.06
C GLY A 10 -1.58 -7.88 -8.18
N GLY A 11 -2.20 -6.76 -7.83
CA GLY A 11 -3.40 -6.76 -6.98
C GLY A 11 -3.16 -7.49 -5.66
N MET A 12 -4.04 -8.42 -5.31
CA MET A 12 -3.95 -9.18 -4.04
C MET A 12 -2.70 -10.06 -3.92
N ARG A 13 -2.05 -10.42 -5.02
CA ARG A 13 -0.76 -11.13 -4.98
C ARG A 13 0.35 -10.27 -4.36
N GLY A 14 0.20 -8.96 -4.39
CA GLY A 14 1.10 -8.01 -3.73
C GLY A 14 1.13 -8.14 -2.19
N LEU A 15 0.23 -8.91 -1.58
CA LEU A 15 0.31 -9.22 -0.15
C LEU A 15 1.60 -9.97 0.22
N TYR A 16 2.16 -10.74 -0.71
CA TYR A 16 3.50 -11.30 -0.53
C TYR A 16 4.56 -10.18 -0.38
N THR A 17 4.52 -9.20 -1.27
CA THR A 17 5.37 -8.00 -1.18
C THR A 17 5.18 -7.29 0.16
N ALA A 18 3.93 -7.12 0.60
CA ALA A 18 3.64 -6.49 1.89
C ALA A 18 4.31 -7.22 3.07
N GLY A 19 4.32 -8.56 3.04
CA GLY A 19 5.04 -9.35 4.04
C GLY A 19 6.55 -9.12 4.01
N VAL A 20 7.14 -9.01 2.83
CA VAL A 20 8.57 -8.67 2.68
C VAL A 20 8.87 -7.27 3.22
N LEU A 21 8.02 -6.29 2.92
CA LEU A 21 8.17 -4.92 3.43
C LEU A 21 8.09 -4.87 4.96
N ASP A 22 7.19 -5.66 5.56
CA ASP A 22 7.10 -5.79 7.03
C ASP A 22 8.41 -6.32 7.64
N VAL A 23 9.01 -7.34 7.02
CA VAL A 23 10.32 -7.88 7.45
C VAL A 23 11.43 -6.84 7.29
N MET A 24 11.41 -6.06 6.21
CA MET A 24 12.38 -4.96 6.03
C MET A 24 12.24 -3.93 7.17
N MET A 25 11.03 -3.57 7.56
CA MET A 25 10.79 -2.69 8.71
C MET A 25 11.29 -3.30 10.02
N ASP A 26 11.05 -4.59 10.25
CA ASP A 26 11.54 -5.31 11.45
C ASP A 26 13.07 -5.28 11.57
N HIS A 27 13.78 -5.25 10.45
CA HIS A 27 15.24 -5.16 10.39
C HIS A 27 15.77 -3.73 10.22
N CYS A 28 14.91 -2.72 10.34
CA CYS A 28 15.26 -1.30 10.15
C CYS A 28 15.96 -1.04 8.81
N PHE A 29 15.59 -1.82 7.78
CA PHE A 29 16.16 -1.67 6.44
C PHE A 29 15.29 -0.74 5.60
N MET A 30 15.90 0.38 5.16
CA MET A 30 15.25 1.35 4.27
C MET A 30 16.11 1.51 3.02
N PRO A 31 15.57 1.27 1.81
CA PRO A 31 16.25 1.59 0.57
C PRO A 31 16.34 3.11 0.36
N ASP A 32 17.26 3.55 -0.49
CA ASP A 32 17.38 4.97 -0.85
C ASP A 32 16.29 5.42 -1.81
N VAL A 33 15.82 4.50 -2.67
CA VAL A 33 14.81 4.75 -3.69
C VAL A 33 13.81 3.61 -3.70
N VAL A 34 12.52 3.92 -3.71
CA VAL A 34 11.42 2.97 -3.90
C VAL A 34 10.63 3.37 -5.14
N CYS A 35 10.44 2.44 -6.05
CA CYS A 35 9.62 2.61 -7.25
C CYS A 35 8.53 1.54 -7.27
N GLY A 36 7.27 1.94 -7.40
CA GLY A 36 6.14 1.02 -7.40
C GLY A 36 5.22 1.17 -8.59
N THR A 37 4.47 0.10 -8.88
CA THR A 37 3.41 0.09 -9.88
C THR A 37 2.16 -0.57 -9.29
N SER A 38 0.98 0.04 -9.46
CA SER A 38 -0.30 -0.51 -8.98
C SER A 38 -0.24 -0.89 -7.48
N ALA A 39 -0.46 -2.16 -7.13
CA ALA A 39 -0.33 -2.65 -5.75
C ALA A 39 1.05 -2.33 -5.13
N GLY A 40 2.11 -2.29 -5.94
CA GLY A 40 3.44 -1.89 -5.48
C GLY A 40 3.49 -0.45 -4.96
N VAL A 41 2.72 0.47 -5.55
CA VAL A 41 2.58 1.84 -5.05
C VAL A 41 1.84 1.84 -3.71
N THR A 42 0.62 1.28 -3.69
CA THR A 42 -0.25 1.31 -2.51
C THR A 42 0.32 0.59 -1.30
N PHE A 43 1.15 -0.42 -1.53
CA PHE A 43 1.81 -1.16 -0.44
C PHE A 43 3.16 -0.54 -0.07
N GLY A 44 3.91 -0.06 -1.06
CA GLY A 44 5.21 0.57 -0.88
C GLY A 44 5.20 1.83 0.00
N VAL A 45 4.16 2.64 -0.08
CA VAL A 45 4.02 3.84 0.78
C VAL A 45 4.03 3.50 2.26
N ASN A 46 3.61 2.28 2.64
CA ASN A 46 3.62 1.84 4.03
C ASN A 46 5.02 1.52 4.56
N LEU A 47 5.98 1.21 3.69
CA LEU A 47 7.39 1.12 4.07
C LEU A 47 7.93 2.50 4.46
N LEU A 48 7.67 3.53 3.66
CA LEU A 48 8.15 4.88 3.93
C LEU A 48 7.46 5.51 5.14
N SER A 49 6.18 5.21 5.36
CA SER A 49 5.43 5.65 6.54
C SER A 49 5.68 4.79 7.80
N GLN A 50 6.51 3.75 7.69
CA GLN A 50 6.85 2.83 8.79
C GLN A 50 5.62 2.18 9.45
N GLN A 51 4.57 1.95 8.68
CA GLN A 51 3.32 1.38 9.17
C GLN A 51 3.27 -0.15 8.98
N ARG A 52 4.08 -0.84 9.78
CA ARG A 52 4.16 -2.29 9.80
C ARG A 52 2.78 -2.94 9.97
N GLY A 53 2.51 -3.96 9.18
CA GLY A 53 1.26 -4.74 9.23
C GLY A 53 0.02 -4.01 8.70
N ARG A 54 0.11 -2.73 8.36
CA ARG A 54 -1.03 -1.95 7.91
C ARG A 54 -1.65 -2.53 6.65
N VAL A 55 -0.84 -2.92 5.67
CA VAL A 55 -1.32 -3.51 4.40
C VAL A 55 -2.13 -4.78 4.66
N LEU A 56 -1.61 -5.71 5.45
CA LEU A 56 -2.32 -6.94 5.81
C LEU A 56 -3.59 -6.63 6.60
N ARG A 57 -3.50 -5.73 7.56
CA ARG A 57 -4.62 -5.36 8.43
C ARG A 57 -5.83 -4.86 7.64
N TYR A 58 -5.65 -3.86 6.77
CA TYR A 58 -6.79 -3.33 6.01
C TYR A 58 -7.27 -4.30 4.91
N ASN A 59 -6.37 -5.03 4.27
CA ASN A 59 -6.77 -6.03 3.28
C ASN A 59 -7.57 -7.18 3.92
N CYS A 60 -7.14 -7.70 5.06
CA CYS A 60 -7.91 -8.72 5.79
C CYS A 60 -9.24 -8.18 6.31
N ARG A 61 -9.25 -6.95 6.85
CA ARG A 61 -10.45 -6.33 7.38
C ARG A 61 -11.52 -6.10 6.31
N PHE A 62 -11.11 -5.70 5.11
CA PHE A 62 -12.02 -5.31 4.03
C PHE A 62 -12.09 -6.32 2.87
N ALA A 63 -11.53 -7.51 3.02
CA ALA A 63 -11.50 -8.53 1.95
C ALA A 63 -12.90 -8.94 1.45
N GLY A 64 -13.90 -8.94 2.34
CA GLY A 64 -15.30 -9.22 1.99
C GLY A 64 -16.18 -7.98 1.82
N ASP A 65 -15.63 -6.80 1.94
CA ASP A 65 -16.40 -5.55 1.87
C ASP A 65 -16.62 -5.15 0.41
N LYS A 66 -17.90 -5.10 0.01
CA LYS A 66 -18.32 -4.73 -1.34
C LYS A 66 -17.93 -3.30 -1.72
N ARG A 67 -17.66 -2.45 -0.72
CA ARG A 67 -17.17 -1.08 -0.94
C ARG A 67 -15.71 -1.05 -1.33
N TYR A 68 -14.92 -2.07 -0.96
CA TYR A 68 -13.50 -2.14 -1.25
C TYR A 68 -13.22 -2.77 -2.62
N ILE A 69 -13.60 -4.04 -2.80
CA ILE A 69 -13.42 -4.78 -4.06
C ILE A 69 -14.73 -5.48 -4.38
N SER A 70 -15.36 -5.14 -5.51
CA SER A 70 -16.58 -5.84 -5.93
C SER A 70 -16.77 -5.83 -7.44
N LEU A 71 -17.44 -6.88 -7.92
CA LEU A 71 -17.92 -6.96 -9.30
C LEU A 71 -18.94 -5.85 -9.58
N HIS A 72 -19.73 -5.45 -8.57
CA HIS A 72 -20.67 -4.35 -8.68
C HIS A 72 -19.94 -3.01 -8.94
N SER A 73 -18.84 -2.75 -8.22
CA SER A 73 -18.00 -1.58 -8.49
C SER A 73 -17.47 -1.58 -9.92
N TRP A 74 -17.03 -2.75 -10.41
CA TRP A 74 -16.57 -2.88 -11.79
C TRP A 74 -17.67 -2.58 -12.82
N LEU A 75 -18.88 -3.10 -12.60
CA LEU A 75 -20.02 -2.89 -13.51
C LEU A 75 -20.54 -1.44 -13.52
N THR A 76 -20.43 -0.73 -12.39
CA THR A 76 -20.97 0.63 -12.25
C THR A 76 -19.95 1.73 -12.55
N THR A 77 -18.67 1.50 -12.26
CA THR A 77 -17.61 2.51 -12.38
C THR A 77 -16.50 2.13 -13.35
N GLY A 78 -16.49 0.90 -13.84
CA GLY A 78 -15.39 0.35 -14.65
C GLY A 78 -14.15 -0.06 -13.83
N ASN A 79 -14.16 0.11 -12.51
CA ASN A 79 -13.06 -0.23 -11.61
C ASN A 79 -13.48 -1.29 -10.60
N MET A 80 -12.68 -2.34 -10.45
CA MET A 80 -12.91 -3.37 -9.41
C MET A 80 -12.72 -2.83 -7.99
N ILE A 81 -11.85 -1.84 -7.83
CA ILE A 81 -11.61 -1.17 -6.55
C ILE A 81 -12.37 0.15 -6.54
N ASN A 82 -13.19 0.35 -5.51
CA ASN A 82 -13.83 1.64 -5.31
C ASN A 82 -12.78 2.67 -4.89
N ARG A 83 -12.52 3.65 -5.75
CA ARG A 83 -11.46 4.64 -5.56
C ARG A 83 -11.70 5.52 -4.34
N ASP A 84 -12.92 5.97 -4.13
CA ASP A 84 -13.28 6.83 -3.00
C ASP A 84 -13.09 6.09 -1.67
N PHE A 85 -13.45 4.80 -1.64
CA PHE A 85 -13.21 3.97 -0.48
C PHE A 85 -11.72 3.71 -0.23
N ALA A 86 -10.99 3.29 -1.27
CA ALA A 86 -9.60 2.86 -1.14
C ALA A 86 -8.62 4.01 -0.92
N TYR A 87 -8.88 5.17 -1.53
CA TYR A 87 -7.93 6.29 -1.55
C TYR A 87 -8.35 7.48 -0.70
N ASP A 88 -9.59 7.50 -0.20
CA ASP A 88 -10.07 8.57 0.66
C ASP A 88 -10.55 8.04 2.02
N LEU A 89 -11.62 7.25 2.05
CA LEU A 89 -12.21 6.80 3.32
C LEU A 89 -11.26 5.88 4.12
N LEU A 90 -10.61 4.93 3.46
CA LEU A 90 -9.72 3.98 4.14
C LEU A 90 -8.51 4.68 4.75
N PRO A 91 -7.70 5.47 3.99
CA PRO A 91 -6.50 6.09 4.53
C PRO A 91 -6.76 7.25 5.48
N ARG A 92 -7.94 7.87 5.46
CA ARG A 92 -8.26 9.00 6.34
C ARG A 92 -8.96 8.59 7.63
N GLU A 93 -9.86 7.61 7.56
CA GLU A 93 -10.76 7.30 8.67
C GLU A 93 -10.67 5.87 9.17
N LEU A 94 -10.65 4.88 8.27
CA LEU A 94 -10.78 3.48 8.65
C LEU A 94 -9.47 2.84 9.11
N ASP A 95 -8.38 3.18 8.47
CA ASP A 95 -7.01 2.79 8.84
C ASP A 95 -6.06 3.93 8.45
N PRO A 96 -5.92 4.95 9.30
CA PRO A 96 -5.24 6.19 8.98
C PRO A 96 -3.83 5.98 8.44
N PHE A 97 -3.52 6.68 7.35
CA PHE A 97 -2.19 6.72 6.76
C PHE A 97 -1.36 7.80 7.46
N ASP A 98 -0.14 7.46 7.86
CA ASP A 98 0.79 8.39 8.50
C ASP A 98 1.57 9.20 7.44
N GLU A 99 0.91 10.22 6.95
CA GLU A 99 1.44 11.13 5.93
C GLU A 99 2.70 11.87 6.42
N ASN A 100 2.72 12.27 7.69
CA ASN A 100 3.87 12.98 8.26
C ASN A 100 5.14 12.12 8.24
N THR A 101 5.07 10.86 8.66
CA THR A 101 6.22 9.95 8.61
C THR A 101 6.63 9.66 7.18
N PHE A 102 5.67 9.51 6.26
CA PHE A 102 5.95 9.34 4.84
C PHE A 102 6.71 10.54 4.26
N GLU A 103 6.26 11.76 4.51
CA GLU A 103 6.91 12.99 4.03
C GLU A 103 8.30 13.22 4.64
N GLN A 104 8.54 12.75 5.86
CA GLN A 104 9.83 12.84 6.53
C GLN A 104 10.81 11.73 6.11
N SER A 105 10.37 10.76 5.32
CA SER A 105 11.24 9.70 4.82
C SER A 105 12.36 10.30 3.95
N GLN A 106 13.58 9.79 4.13
CA GLN A 106 14.71 10.18 3.29
C GLN A 106 14.76 9.39 1.97
N ALA A 107 13.97 8.33 1.85
CA ALA A 107 13.85 7.55 0.63
C ALA A 107 13.04 8.32 -0.43
N GLU A 108 13.55 8.33 -1.65
CA GLU A 108 12.79 8.84 -2.79
C GLU A 108 11.70 7.83 -3.19
N PHE A 109 10.50 8.30 -3.50
CA PHE A 109 9.39 7.44 -3.91
C PHE A 109 8.86 7.83 -5.29
N TYR A 110 8.78 6.83 -6.16
CA TYR A 110 8.26 6.97 -7.53
C TYR A 110 7.10 6.01 -7.77
N ALA A 111 6.02 6.51 -8.41
CA ALA A 111 4.81 5.78 -8.74
C ALA A 111 4.51 5.84 -10.24
#